data_77bc3b773bfb7f2f4cacca96db8e943f
#
_entry.id   77bc3b773bfb7f2f4cacca96db8e943f
#
_cell.length_a   1.000
_cell.length_b   1.000
_cell.length_c   1.000
_cell.angle_alpha   90.00
_cell.angle_beta   90.00
_cell.angle_gamma   90.00
#
_symmetry.space_group_name_H-M   'P 1'
#
loop_
_entity.id
_entity.type
_entity.pdbx_description
1 polymer ?
#
loop_
_entity_poly.entity_id
_entity_poly.type
_entity_poly.pdbx_seq_one_letter_code
_entity_poly.pdbx_strand_id
1 'polypeptide(L)'
;EAGLVNAADILQTSTSAAGQQIDLTFSGFVLDNGPGTRTISLRGLGANRTLVMVNGRRLAPGGAEGAPYAPNIGLIPAGLVSQYEVLTDGASSVYGSDAIGGVTNIILKKDFDGLVIEGGANSPKYDGGENVNLNLTWGKVWDNAYIGMGLDYNKLDHATYSSRPWT
;
A
#
# COMPACT_ATOMS: atom_id res chain seq x y z
N GLU A 1 12.19 -0.96 -14.65
CA GLU A 1 11.43 -1.52 -13.52
C GLU A 1 11.65 -0.60 -12.32
N ALA A 2 10.58 -0.08 -11.74
CA ALA A 2 10.66 1.01 -10.76
C ALA A 2 11.02 0.55 -9.33
N GLY A 3 11.45 -0.70 -9.11
CA GLY A 3 11.77 -1.24 -7.79
C GLY A 3 10.59 -1.22 -6.81
N LEU A 4 9.36 -1.19 -7.33
CA LEU A 4 8.14 -1.13 -6.54
C LEU A 4 7.86 -2.49 -5.92
N VAL A 5 7.85 -2.54 -4.60
CA VAL A 5 7.92 -3.80 -3.84
C VAL A 5 6.56 -4.22 -3.30
N ASN A 6 5.58 -3.32 -3.24
CA ASN A 6 4.26 -3.63 -2.69
C ASN A 6 3.12 -2.83 -3.34
N ALA A 7 1.90 -3.24 -3.01
CA ALA A 7 0.68 -2.63 -3.50
C ALA A 7 0.60 -1.12 -3.27
N ALA A 8 1.08 -0.65 -2.13
CA ALA A 8 1.07 0.75 -1.78
C ALA A 8 2.00 1.58 -2.67
N ASP A 9 3.22 1.07 -2.95
CA ASP A 9 4.20 1.77 -3.78
C ASP A 9 3.65 1.98 -5.20
N ILE A 10 3.01 0.96 -5.76
CA ILE A 10 2.40 1.03 -7.10
C ILE A 10 1.30 2.09 -7.14
N LEU A 11 0.40 2.09 -6.15
CA LEU A 11 -0.69 3.05 -6.09
C LEU A 11 -0.20 4.46 -5.83
N GLN A 12 0.78 4.64 -4.93
CA GLN A 12 1.32 5.96 -4.58
C GLN A 12 2.12 6.62 -5.72
N THR A 13 2.67 5.83 -6.65
CA THR A 13 3.34 6.35 -7.85
C THR A 13 2.38 6.61 -9.01
N SER A 14 1.11 6.26 -8.88
CA SER A 14 0.08 6.58 -9.88
C SER A 14 -0.04 8.11 -10.08
N THR A 15 -0.24 8.54 -11.32
CA THR A 15 -0.46 9.96 -11.65
C THR A 15 -1.69 10.57 -10.98
N SER A 16 -2.63 9.74 -10.55
CA SER A 16 -3.82 10.16 -9.82
C SER A 16 -3.58 10.31 -8.32
N ALA A 17 -2.49 9.73 -7.79
CA ALA A 17 -2.11 9.87 -6.40
C ALA A 17 -1.37 11.19 -6.21
N ALA A 18 -1.85 12.02 -5.31
CA ALA A 18 -1.25 13.34 -5.03
C ALA A 18 -1.60 13.80 -3.61
N GLY A 19 -0.77 14.72 -3.08
CA GLY A 19 -0.98 15.32 -1.78
C GLY A 19 -0.46 14.48 -0.62
N GLN A 20 -1.02 14.68 0.56
CA GLN A 20 -0.61 13.98 1.77
C GLN A 20 -0.97 12.50 1.72
N GLN A 21 0.04 11.67 1.61
CA GLN A 21 -0.08 10.23 1.75
C GLN A 21 1.10 9.70 2.58
N ILE A 22 0.88 8.60 3.27
CA ILE A 22 1.88 8.01 4.17
C ILE A 22 2.53 6.84 3.44
N ASP A 23 3.85 6.82 3.41
CA ASP A 23 4.67 5.74 2.88
C ASP A 23 5.66 5.22 3.95
N LEU A 24 6.48 4.23 3.60
CA LEU A 24 7.47 3.67 4.52
C LEU A 24 8.58 4.63 4.92
N THR A 25 8.83 5.67 4.15
CA THR A 25 9.90 6.63 4.42
C THR A 25 9.46 7.66 5.44
N PHE A 26 8.17 7.76 5.71
CA PHE A 26 7.64 8.69 6.68
C PHE A 26 7.94 8.21 8.10
N SER A 27 8.89 8.84 8.74
CA SER A 27 9.30 8.57 10.13
C SER A 27 8.78 9.60 11.13
N GLY A 28 7.95 10.53 10.68
CA GLY A 28 7.36 11.56 11.53
C GLY A 28 6.27 11.04 12.45
N PHE A 29 5.82 11.91 13.37
CA PHE A 29 4.69 11.61 14.24
C PHE A 29 3.39 11.60 13.42
N VAL A 30 2.75 10.45 13.35
CA VAL A 30 1.47 10.27 12.65
C VAL A 30 0.38 10.10 13.68
N LEU A 31 -0.43 11.15 13.85
CA LEU A 31 -1.52 11.15 14.81
C LEU A 31 -2.64 10.18 14.44
N ASP A 32 -2.89 10.02 13.14
CA ASP A 32 -4.14 9.43 12.68
C ASP A 32 -4.04 7.93 12.37
N ASN A 33 -2.93 7.47 11.77
CA ASN A 33 -2.81 6.07 11.33
C ASN A 33 -1.69 5.28 12.04
N GLY A 34 -0.81 5.94 12.77
CA GLY A 34 0.34 5.32 13.41
C GLY A 34 1.52 5.04 12.46
N PRO A 35 2.69 4.70 13.01
CA PRO A 35 3.89 4.43 12.23
C PRO A 35 3.75 3.15 11.40
N GLY A 36 4.38 3.11 10.23
CA GLY A 36 4.41 1.94 9.34
C GLY A 36 3.13 1.73 8.52
N THR A 37 2.13 2.59 8.66
CA THR A 37 0.94 2.55 7.80
C THR A 37 1.23 3.16 6.43
N ARG A 38 0.46 2.73 5.43
CA ARG A 38 0.52 3.28 4.08
C ARG A 38 -0.87 3.65 3.63
N THR A 39 -1.02 4.86 3.16
CA THR A 39 -2.29 5.40 2.71
C THR A 39 -2.20 5.90 1.27
N ILE A 40 -3.32 6.08 0.61
CA ILE A 40 -3.40 6.71 -0.70
C ILE A 40 -4.30 7.94 -0.63
N SER A 41 -3.86 9.01 -1.28
CA SER A 41 -4.65 10.22 -1.49
C SER A 41 -4.82 10.45 -2.98
N LEU A 42 -6.05 10.44 -3.46
CA LEU A 42 -6.36 10.78 -4.86
C LEU A 42 -6.61 12.27 -4.98
N ARG A 43 -6.08 12.87 -6.04
CA ARG A 43 -6.23 14.29 -6.40
C ARG A 43 -5.81 15.28 -5.30
N GLY A 44 -5.01 14.85 -4.34
CA GLY A 44 -4.56 15.72 -3.24
C GLY A 44 -5.63 16.06 -2.20
N LEU A 45 -6.76 15.38 -2.20
CA LEU A 45 -7.89 15.70 -1.31
C LEU A 45 -7.81 15.05 0.08
N GLY A 46 -6.78 14.25 0.31
CA GLY A 46 -6.53 13.55 1.57
C GLY A 46 -6.94 12.08 1.54
N ALA A 47 -6.23 11.29 2.32
CA ALA A 47 -6.45 9.84 2.37
C ALA A 47 -7.80 9.44 2.98
N ASN A 48 -8.33 10.25 3.88
CA ASN A 48 -9.65 10.07 4.49
C ASN A 48 -10.83 10.38 3.55
N ARG A 49 -10.54 10.92 2.36
CA ARG A 49 -11.52 11.19 1.29
C ARG A 49 -11.31 10.32 0.06
N THR A 50 -10.43 9.33 0.17
CA THR A 50 -10.17 8.32 -0.87
C THR A 50 -10.70 6.98 -0.40
N LEU A 51 -11.76 6.49 -1.04
CA LEU A 51 -12.30 5.19 -0.71
C LEU A 51 -11.39 4.09 -1.24
N VAL A 52 -10.99 3.18 -0.36
CA VAL A 52 -10.28 1.96 -0.74
C VAL A 52 -11.18 0.74 -0.60
N MET A 53 -11.20 -0.07 -1.64
CA MET A 53 -11.94 -1.33 -1.68
C MET A 53 -11.02 -2.49 -2.04
N VAL A 54 -11.38 -3.68 -1.61
CA VAL A 54 -10.77 -4.96 -2.01
C VAL A 54 -11.86 -5.85 -2.57
N ASN A 55 -11.75 -6.23 -3.83
CA ASN A 55 -12.78 -6.99 -4.56
C ASN A 55 -14.19 -6.38 -4.41
N GLY A 56 -14.28 -5.05 -4.50
CA GLY A 56 -15.53 -4.30 -4.38
C GLY A 56 -16.07 -4.13 -2.95
N ARG A 57 -15.34 -4.59 -1.93
CA ARG A 57 -15.71 -4.42 -0.52
C ARG A 57 -14.84 -3.36 0.13
N ARG A 58 -15.43 -2.46 0.91
CA ARG A 58 -14.69 -1.42 1.63
C ARG A 58 -13.63 -2.03 2.53
N LEU A 59 -12.43 -1.49 2.46
CA LEU A 59 -11.39 -1.73 3.45
C LEU A 59 -11.66 -0.85 4.67
N ALA A 60 -11.64 -1.46 5.85
CA ALA A 60 -11.86 -0.73 7.08
C ALA A 60 -10.74 0.31 7.29
N PRO A 61 -11.07 1.51 7.78
CA PRO A 61 -10.05 2.48 8.14
C PRO A 61 -9.20 1.95 9.30
N GLY A 62 -7.91 2.16 9.21
CA GLY A 62 -6.98 1.99 10.31
C GLY A 62 -6.90 3.27 11.13
N GLY A 63 -6.30 3.20 12.30
CA GLY A 63 -6.04 4.37 13.13
C GLY A 63 -5.22 4.02 14.34
N ALA A 64 -4.44 4.98 14.83
CA ALA A 64 -3.80 4.94 16.13
C ALA A 64 -4.70 5.65 17.17
N GLU A 65 -4.55 5.25 18.41
CA GLU A 65 -5.25 5.90 19.54
C GLU A 65 -6.79 5.95 19.43
N GLY A 66 -7.37 5.02 18.67
CA GLY A 66 -8.82 4.90 18.51
C GLY A 66 -9.47 5.90 17.55
N ALA A 67 -8.68 6.66 16.79
CA ALA A 67 -9.17 7.57 15.77
C ALA A 67 -9.00 6.94 14.38
N PRO A 68 -10.01 6.26 13.80
CA PRO A 68 -9.94 5.74 12.46
C PRO A 68 -9.82 6.89 11.45
N TYR A 69 -8.82 6.84 10.58
CA TYR A 69 -8.55 7.90 9.61
C TYR A 69 -8.65 7.42 8.16
N ALA A 70 -7.78 6.53 7.75
CA ALA A 70 -7.74 6.02 6.39
C ALA A 70 -7.37 4.53 6.37
N PRO A 71 -7.76 3.78 5.34
CA PRO A 71 -7.36 2.39 5.20
C PRO A 71 -5.85 2.25 5.03
N ASN A 72 -5.26 1.25 5.71
CA ASN A 72 -3.86 0.88 5.52
C ASN A 72 -3.73 -0.10 4.37
N ILE A 73 -3.31 0.39 3.20
CA ILE A 73 -3.11 -0.45 2.01
C ILE A 73 -1.85 -1.31 2.08
N GLY A 74 -0.95 -1.04 3.02
CA GLY A 74 0.24 -1.87 3.27
C GLY A 74 -0.07 -3.25 3.85
N LEU A 75 -1.30 -3.49 4.29
CA LEU A 75 -1.75 -4.81 4.76
C LEU A 75 -2.05 -5.80 3.63
N ILE A 76 -2.06 -5.34 2.38
CA ILE A 76 -2.40 -6.17 1.22
C ILE A 76 -1.11 -6.62 0.54
N PRO A 77 -0.77 -7.92 0.58
CA PRO A 77 0.41 -8.45 -0.11
C PRO A 77 0.33 -8.21 -1.61
N ALA A 78 1.38 -7.59 -2.17
CA ALA A 78 1.41 -7.23 -3.60
C ALA A 78 1.28 -8.46 -4.50
N GLY A 79 1.86 -9.57 -4.09
CA GLY A 79 1.79 -10.83 -4.85
C GLY A 79 0.38 -11.37 -5.05
N LEU A 80 -0.56 -11.02 -4.18
CA LEU A 80 -1.98 -11.39 -4.30
C LEU A 80 -2.78 -10.44 -5.20
N VAL A 81 -2.25 -9.28 -5.57
CA VAL A 81 -2.96 -8.30 -6.37
C VAL A 81 -2.90 -8.66 -7.85
N SER A 82 -4.04 -8.63 -8.51
CA SER A 82 -4.19 -8.81 -9.96
C SER A 82 -4.13 -7.47 -10.68
N GLN A 83 -4.93 -6.51 -10.22
CA GLN A 83 -5.01 -5.18 -10.84
C GLN A 83 -5.56 -4.14 -9.85
N TYR A 84 -5.35 -2.88 -10.21
CA TYR A 84 -5.93 -1.73 -9.53
C TYR A 84 -6.90 -1.02 -10.46
N GLU A 85 -8.09 -0.74 -9.96
CA GLU A 85 -9.09 0.08 -10.64
C GLU A 85 -9.19 1.40 -9.90
N VAL A 86 -8.93 2.50 -10.58
CA VAL A 86 -8.96 3.84 -9.99
C VAL A 86 -10.02 4.68 -10.66
N LEU A 87 -11.00 5.13 -9.89
CA LEU A 87 -12.00 6.10 -10.30
C LEU A 87 -11.63 7.46 -9.71
N THR A 88 -11.22 8.38 -10.56
CA THR A 88 -10.73 9.71 -10.14
C THR A 88 -11.84 10.74 -9.97
N ASP A 89 -13.04 10.43 -10.39
CA ASP A 89 -14.20 11.32 -10.22
C ASP A 89 -14.80 11.22 -8.83
N GLY A 90 -15.50 12.28 -8.41
CA GLY A 90 -16.24 12.27 -7.14
C GLY A 90 -17.37 11.25 -7.19
N ALA A 91 -17.22 10.18 -6.45
CA ALA A 91 -18.15 9.06 -6.40
C ALA A 91 -18.98 9.04 -5.11
N SER A 92 -19.02 10.15 -4.39
CA SER A 92 -19.69 10.26 -3.09
C SER A 92 -21.20 10.04 -3.14
N SER A 93 -21.85 10.32 -4.27
CA SER A 93 -23.27 10.03 -4.48
C SER A 93 -23.60 8.54 -4.47
N VAL A 94 -22.63 7.69 -4.84
CA VAL A 94 -22.79 6.24 -4.91
C VAL A 94 -22.16 5.56 -3.70
N TYR A 95 -20.98 6.03 -3.29
CA TYR A 95 -20.15 5.37 -2.31
C TYR A 95 -20.04 6.10 -0.96
N GLY A 96 -20.65 7.28 -0.83
CA GLY A 96 -20.61 8.06 0.41
C GLY A 96 -19.41 9.01 0.52
N SER A 97 -19.29 9.68 1.67
CA SER A 97 -18.37 10.81 1.90
C SER A 97 -16.88 10.47 1.71
N ASP A 98 -16.51 9.22 1.91
CA ASP A 98 -15.11 8.78 1.79
C ASP A 98 -14.63 8.76 0.34
N ALA A 99 -15.56 8.79 -0.64
CA ALA A 99 -15.26 8.74 -2.06
C ALA A 99 -15.26 10.11 -2.75
N ILE A 100 -15.09 11.20 -2.00
CA ILE A 100 -15.01 12.58 -2.55
C ILE A 100 -13.73 12.72 -3.41
N GLY A 101 -12.61 12.18 -2.96
CA GLY A 101 -11.34 12.18 -3.68
C GLY A 101 -11.29 11.19 -4.85
N GLY A 102 -12.11 10.17 -4.79
CA GLY A 102 -12.14 9.06 -5.72
C GLY A 102 -12.21 7.71 -5.03
N VAL A 103 -12.14 6.66 -5.83
CA VAL A 103 -12.20 5.27 -5.37
C VAL A 103 -11.02 4.50 -5.93
N THR A 104 -10.36 3.71 -5.10
CA THR A 104 -9.38 2.70 -5.50
C THR A 104 -9.91 1.32 -5.14
N ASN A 105 -10.10 0.45 -6.13
CA ASN A 105 -10.51 -0.93 -5.92
C ASN A 105 -9.35 -1.86 -6.26
N ILE A 106 -8.92 -2.64 -5.29
CA ILE A 106 -7.81 -3.59 -5.40
C ILE A 106 -8.42 -4.94 -5.71
N ILE A 107 -8.15 -5.46 -6.90
CA ILE A 107 -8.64 -6.76 -7.34
C ILE A 107 -7.58 -7.81 -7.03
N LEU A 108 -7.95 -8.81 -6.26
CA LEU A 108 -7.08 -9.92 -5.92
C LEU A 108 -7.13 -11.03 -6.98
N LYS A 109 -6.01 -11.73 -7.16
CA LYS A 109 -5.92 -12.92 -8.01
C LYS A 109 -6.86 -14.01 -7.51
N LYS A 110 -7.54 -14.68 -8.43
CA LYS A 110 -8.46 -15.79 -8.14
C LYS A 110 -8.06 -17.10 -8.81
N ASP A 111 -7.12 -17.04 -9.73
CA ASP A 111 -6.72 -18.13 -10.63
C ASP A 111 -5.23 -18.45 -10.56
N PHE A 112 -4.57 -18.03 -9.49
CA PHE A 112 -3.15 -18.29 -9.29
C PHE A 112 -2.95 -19.69 -8.67
N ASP A 113 -2.25 -20.58 -9.38
CA ASP A 113 -1.84 -21.91 -8.91
C ASP A 113 -0.32 -21.99 -8.90
N GLY A 114 0.29 -22.09 -7.74
CA GLY A 114 1.73 -22.19 -7.59
C GLY A 114 2.30 -21.42 -6.41
N LEU A 115 3.62 -21.32 -6.37
CA LEU A 115 4.39 -20.59 -5.38
C LEU A 115 5.31 -19.60 -6.08
N VAL A 116 5.25 -18.35 -5.67
CA VAL A 116 6.20 -17.30 -6.08
C VAL A 116 6.91 -16.78 -4.84
N ILE A 117 8.24 -16.72 -4.91
CA ILE A 117 9.09 -16.13 -3.89
C ILE A 117 9.90 -15.03 -4.57
N GLU A 118 9.75 -13.80 -4.09
CA GLU A 118 10.47 -12.65 -4.57
C GLU A 118 11.22 -12.00 -3.41
N GLY A 119 12.47 -11.65 -3.64
CA GLY A 119 13.28 -10.98 -2.62
C GLY A 119 14.18 -9.95 -3.24
N GLY A 120 14.45 -8.90 -2.49
CA GLY A 120 15.36 -7.85 -2.88
C GLY A 120 16.10 -7.28 -1.68
N ALA A 121 17.32 -6.83 -1.92
CA ALA A 121 18.08 -6.06 -0.95
C ALA A 121 18.69 -4.86 -1.66
N ASN A 122 18.60 -3.71 -1.04
CA ASN A 122 19.22 -2.48 -1.50
C ASN A 122 20.09 -1.93 -0.39
N SER A 123 21.38 -1.71 -0.69
CA SER A 123 22.32 -1.09 0.23
C SER A 123 22.83 0.20 -0.41
N PRO A 124 22.44 1.36 0.09
CA PRO A 124 22.94 2.65 -0.37
C PRO A 124 24.44 2.79 -0.15
N LYS A 125 25.08 3.70 -0.88
CA LYS A 125 26.51 3.99 -0.76
C LYS A 125 26.91 4.49 0.64
N TYR A 126 25.99 5.12 1.37
CA TYR A 126 26.19 5.69 2.69
C TYR A 126 25.32 4.98 3.70
N ASP A 127 25.78 4.86 4.94
CA ASP A 127 25.06 4.17 6.02
C ASP A 127 23.63 4.68 6.20
N GLY A 128 22.73 3.75 6.42
CA GLY A 128 21.30 4.00 6.61
C GLY A 128 20.50 4.06 5.33
N GLY A 129 19.28 3.58 5.42
CA GLY A 129 18.36 3.42 4.30
C GLY A 129 18.51 2.08 3.58
N GLU A 130 19.21 1.12 4.20
CA GLU A 130 19.21 -0.26 3.73
C GLU A 130 17.79 -0.80 3.74
N ASN A 131 17.41 -1.43 2.65
CA ASN A 131 16.10 -2.03 2.50
C ASN A 131 16.24 -3.51 2.14
N VAL A 132 15.56 -4.36 2.89
CA VAL A 132 15.42 -5.78 2.59
C VAL A 132 13.94 -6.11 2.51
N ASN A 133 13.54 -6.73 1.42
CA ASN A 133 12.18 -7.18 1.21
C ASN A 133 12.14 -8.65 0.81
N LEU A 134 11.12 -9.34 1.28
CA LEU A 134 10.81 -10.71 0.94
C LEU A 134 9.31 -10.85 0.78
N ASN A 135 8.88 -11.30 -0.39
CA ASN A 135 7.48 -11.55 -0.70
C ASN A 135 7.31 -13.03 -1.01
N LEU A 136 6.33 -13.65 -0.41
CA LEU A 136 5.95 -15.03 -0.68
C LEU A 136 4.47 -15.06 -1.02
N THR A 137 4.15 -15.61 -2.19
CA THR A 137 2.76 -15.75 -2.63
C THR A 137 2.53 -17.21 -3.03
N TRP A 138 1.54 -17.82 -2.42
CA TRP A 138 1.11 -19.18 -2.72
C TRP A 138 -0.37 -19.21 -3.06
N GLY A 139 -0.72 -20.00 -4.06
CA GLY A 139 -2.11 -20.20 -4.44
C GLY A 139 -2.38 -21.63 -4.89
N LYS A 140 -3.60 -22.05 -4.72
CA LYS A 140 -4.10 -23.32 -5.23
C LYS A 140 -5.52 -23.15 -5.75
N VAL A 141 -5.74 -23.64 -6.94
CA VAL A 141 -7.04 -23.61 -7.62
C VAL A 141 -7.58 -25.04 -7.74
N TRP A 142 -8.87 -25.19 -7.46
CA TRP A 142 -9.66 -26.39 -7.71
C TRP A 142 -10.87 -26.01 -8.56
N ASP A 143 -11.60 -26.96 -9.10
CA ASP A 143 -12.76 -26.73 -9.99
C ASP A 143 -13.81 -25.78 -9.38
N ASN A 144 -14.04 -25.87 -8.08
CA ASN A 144 -15.09 -25.09 -7.39
C ASN A 144 -14.55 -24.20 -6.26
N ALA A 145 -13.23 -24.12 -6.07
CA ALA A 145 -12.65 -23.36 -4.98
C ALA A 145 -11.25 -22.88 -5.33
N TYR A 146 -10.82 -21.80 -4.71
CA TYR A 146 -9.43 -21.39 -4.71
C TYR A 146 -9.02 -20.94 -3.32
N ILE A 147 -7.73 -21.02 -3.04
CA ILE A 147 -7.12 -20.43 -1.86
C ILE A 147 -5.86 -19.67 -2.28
N GLY A 148 -5.67 -18.50 -1.74
CA GLY A 148 -4.46 -17.71 -1.93
C GLY A 148 -3.93 -17.22 -0.60
N MET A 149 -2.62 -17.28 -0.42
CA MET A 149 -1.91 -16.78 0.75
C MET A 149 -0.76 -15.91 0.29
N GLY A 150 -0.55 -14.78 0.98
CA GLY A 150 0.58 -13.89 0.77
C GLY A 150 1.23 -13.51 2.08
N LEU A 151 2.55 -13.39 2.05
CA LEU A 151 3.35 -12.89 3.16
C LEU A 151 4.36 -11.92 2.60
N ASP A 152 4.33 -10.69 3.12
CA ASP A 152 5.28 -9.65 2.79
C ASP A 152 6.08 -9.30 4.04
N TYR A 153 7.40 -9.35 3.91
CA TYR A 153 8.33 -8.83 4.90
C TYR A 153 9.12 -7.68 4.30
N ASN A 154 9.15 -6.57 5.01
CA ASN A 154 9.92 -5.40 4.58
C ASN A 154 10.64 -4.80 5.79
N LYS A 155 11.95 -4.62 5.67
CA LYS A 155 12.78 -3.96 6.66
C LYS A 155 13.49 -2.79 5.99
N LEU A 156 13.28 -1.59 6.54
CA LEU A 156 13.96 -0.37 6.13
C LEU A 156 14.74 0.18 7.33
N ASP A 157 16.04 0.32 7.18
CA ASP A 157 16.89 0.92 8.21
C ASP A 157 16.89 2.44 8.08
N HIS A 158 16.91 3.13 9.22
CA HIS A 158 16.85 4.58 9.26
C HIS A 158 18.12 5.22 8.69
N ALA A 159 17.94 6.21 7.82
CA ALA A 159 18.99 7.10 7.41
C ALA A 159 18.97 8.37 8.28
N THR A 160 20.06 8.67 8.98
CA THR A 160 20.18 9.90 9.75
C THR A 160 20.87 10.99 8.93
N TYR A 161 20.60 12.26 9.24
CA TYR A 161 21.28 13.37 8.57
C TYR A 161 22.80 13.29 8.74
N SER A 162 23.28 12.87 9.93
CA SER A 162 24.70 12.73 10.23
C SER A 162 25.42 11.67 9.41
N SER A 163 24.71 10.75 8.76
CA SER A 163 25.30 9.73 7.88
C SER A 163 25.57 10.24 6.46
N ARG A 164 25.25 11.49 6.15
CA ARG A 164 25.40 12.07 4.81
C ARG A 164 26.53 13.10 4.76
N PRO A 165 27.39 13.08 3.72
CA PRO A 165 28.58 13.95 3.64
C PRO A 165 28.29 15.43 3.35
N TRP A 166 27.03 15.79 3.10
CA TRP A 166 26.61 17.16 2.81
C TRP A 166 25.91 17.87 3.99
N THR A 167 25.94 17.28 5.18
CA THR A 167 25.37 17.88 6.41
C THR A 167 26.45 18.42 7.33
#